data_fa4f3af953680be26b885fa3b315b60c
#
_entry.id   fa4f3af953680be26b885fa3b315b60c
#
_cell.length_a   1.000
_cell.length_b   1.000
_cell.length_c   1.000
_cell.angle_alpha   90.00
_cell.angle_beta   90.00
_cell.angle_gamma   90.00
#
_symmetry.space_group_name_H-M   'P 1'
#
loop_
_entity.id
_entity.type
_entity.pdbx_description
1 polymer ?
#
loop_
_entity_poly.entity_id
_entity_poly.type
_entity_poly.pdbx_seq_one_letter_code
_entity_poly.pdbx_strand_id
1 'polypeptide(L)'
;MLDVTHKMSLFRKVIYPRCIYSFKEYKNPKKLIHSTSFLPQLPQLKTSLSASETDVVGESLRRILGNENVQLSESVKMQHGQDEGPDKGIPPDIVAFAESTQHVAEICKYCYKSSIPIIPYGTGTGLESGISAVYGGVCIDMSKMDSISDYHMEDFDVKVQPGVTREGLNHFIKNDGLTFPVDPGANASICGMCATGASGTNAVRYGTIKENCLNLEVVLPDGRILDTAGKNKRPKKSSAGYNLTNLFIGSEGTLGVITNATIKLHPLPESVSAAIVHFPTIESAVDTVVQTLQNSLPIARIELLDEVSVQASNNYSKLGLVEKPTFIRTVSSSHLMQGAF
;
A
#
# COMPACT_ATOMS: atom_id res chain seq x y z
N MET A 1 -28.70 10.94 -31.92
CA MET A 1 -27.28 11.35 -31.67
C MET A 1 -27.33 12.61 -30.81
N LEU A 2 -27.30 12.47 -29.52
CA LEU A 2 -27.19 13.58 -28.58
C LEU A 2 -25.72 13.72 -28.20
N ASP A 3 -25.21 14.89 -28.50
CA ASP A 3 -23.84 15.33 -28.40
C ASP A 3 -23.21 14.99 -27.02
N VAL A 4 -22.06 14.31 -27.03
CA VAL A 4 -21.29 13.89 -25.86
C VAL A 4 -20.85 15.10 -24.99
N THR A 5 -20.68 16.27 -25.62
CA THR A 5 -20.37 17.54 -24.95
C THR A 5 -21.50 18.01 -24.03
N HIS A 6 -22.75 17.70 -24.34
CA HIS A 6 -23.90 18.08 -23.50
C HIS A 6 -24.05 17.19 -22.25
N LYS A 7 -23.69 15.91 -22.34
CA LYS A 7 -23.70 14.99 -21.17
C LYS A 7 -22.60 15.30 -20.16
N MET A 8 -21.40 15.71 -20.61
CA MET A 8 -20.34 16.15 -19.72
C MET A 8 -20.67 17.46 -18.98
N SER A 9 -21.47 18.35 -19.59
CA SER A 9 -21.96 19.58 -18.98
C SER A 9 -22.97 19.34 -17.85
N LEU A 10 -23.83 18.30 -17.95
CA LEU A 10 -24.78 17.93 -16.88
C LEU A 10 -24.07 17.28 -15.69
N PHE A 11 -23.05 16.46 -15.92
CA PHE A 11 -22.28 15.83 -14.82
C PHE A 11 -21.53 16.86 -13.96
N ARG A 12 -21.05 17.95 -14.57
CA ARG A 12 -20.38 19.05 -13.84
C ARG A 12 -21.33 19.88 -12.98
N LYS A 13 -22.61 19.92 -13.26
CA LYS A 13 -23.58 20.77 -12.52
C LYS A 13 -24.19 20.10 -11.28
N VAL A 14 -24.15 18.76 -11.18
CA VAL A 14 -24.88 18.04 -10.14
C VAL A 14 -24.00 17.68 -8.94
N ILE A 15 -22.68 17.53 -9.06
CA ILE A 15 -21.82 16.97 -8.02
C ILE A 15 -20.97 18.00 -7.23
N TYR A 16 -20.65 19.18 -7.78
CA TYR A 16 -19.83 20.20 -7.06
C TYR A 16 -20.28 21.65 -7.29
N PRO A 17 -21.21 22.19 -6.47
CA PRO A 17 -21.63 23.59 -6.65
C PRO A 17 -20.66 24.66 -6.12
N ARG A 18 -19.52 24.36 -5.52
CA ARG A 18 -18.72 25.39 -4.82
C ARG A 18 -17.19 25.31 -4.89
N CYS A 19 -16.59 24.62 -5.82
CA CYS A 19 -15.14 24.68 -6.04
C CYS A 19 -14.82 24.88 -7.53
N ILE A 20 -15.32 25.99 -8.12
CA ILE A 20 -14.84 26.45 -9.42
C ILE A 20 -13.88 27.60 -9.15
N TYR A 21 -12.63 27.29 -8.84
CA TYR A 21 -11.55 28.24 -9.12
C TYR A 21 -11.30 28.22 -10.62
N SER A 22 -11.49 29.41 -11.22
CA SER A 22 -11.35 29.66 -12.64
C SER A 22 -9.94 29.28 -13.12
N PHE A 23 -9.84 28.23 -13.93
CA PHE A 23 -8.61 27.79 -14.59
C PHE A 23 -8.16 28.74 -15.73
N LYS A 24 -8.74 29.93 -15.86
CA LYS A 24 -8.45 30.86 -16.96
C LYS A 24 -7.22 31.75 -16.78
N GLU A 25 -6.55 31.74 -15.63
CA GLU A 25 -5.43 32.65 -15.39
C GLU A 25 -4.05 31.99 -15.24
N TYR A 26 -3.90 30.68 -15.50
CA TYR A 26 -2.60 30.01 -15.42
C TYR A 26 -1.83 30.06 -16.76
N LYS A 27 -1.44 31.28 -17.19
CA LYS A 27 -0.54 31.44 -18.33
C LYS A 27 0.96 31.45 -17.98
N ASN A 28 1.35 31.31 -16.73
CA ASN A 28 2.77 31.33 -16.37
C ASN A 28 3.08 30.50 -15.14
N PRO A 29 3.50 29.22 -15.28
CA PRO A 29 3.85 28.34 -14.15
C PRO A 29 5.05 28.84 -13.33
N LYS A 30 5.85 29.77 -13.85
CA LYS A 30 7.01 30.33 -13.14
C LYS A 30 6.66 31.36 -12.05
N LYS A 31 5.41 31.82 -11.95
CA LYS A 31 5.00 32.78 -10.89
C LYS A 31 4.51 32.14 -9.60
N LEU A 32 4.28 30.81 -9.56
CA LEU A 32 3.78 30.11 -8.35
C LEU A 32 4.88 29.77 -7.36
N ILE A 33 6.16 29.90 -7.71
CA ILE A 33 7.30 29.50 -6.87
C ILE A 33 7.81 30.65 -5.97
N HIS A 34 7.26 31.86 -6.08
CA HIS A 34 7.80 33.01 -5.37
C HIS A 34 6.96 33.59 -4.23
N SER A 35 5.93 32.91 -3.72
CA SER A 35 5.27 33.29 -2.47
C SER A 35 5.58 32.33 -1.31
N THR A 36 6.86 32.06 -1.08
CA THR A 36 7.32 31.21 0.05
C THR A 36 7.42 31.98 1.38
N SER A 37 6.89 33.21 1.47
CA SER A 37 6.98 34.02 2.67
C SER A 37 5.98 33.70 3.78
N PHE A 38 5.12 32.69 3.62
CA PHE A 38 4.14 32.25 4.64
C PHE A 38 4.28 30.81 5.14
N LEU A 39 5.26 30.07 4.65
CA LEU A 39 5.59 28.80 5.31
C LEU A 39 6.42 29.15 6.55
N PRO A 40 6.01 28.74 7.78
CA PRO A 40 6.90 28.83 8.92
C PRO A 40 8.20 28.15 8.49
N GLN A 41 9.36 28.79 8.76
CA GLN A 41 10.64 28.16 8.52
C GLN A 41 10.63 26.87 9.33
N LEU A 42 10.47 25.74 8.64
CA LEU A 42 10.67 24.43 9.27
C LEU A 42 12.06 24.47 9.90
N PRO A 43 12.21 24.05 11.15
CA PRO A 43 13.53 23.93 11.75
C PRO A 43 14.41 23.18 10.75
N GLN A 44 15.65 23.64 10.54
CA GLN A 44 16.60 22.95 9.67
C GLN A 44 16.82 21.57 10.31
N LEU A 45 16.09 20.56 9.83
CA LEU A 45 16.28 19.18 10.24
C LEU A 45 17.67 18.77 9.77
N LYS A 46 18.47 18.18 10.68
CA LYS A 46 19.73 17.57 10.31
C LYS A 46 19.47 16.53 9.22
N THR A 47 20.30 16.52 8.20
CA THR A 47 20.18 15.58 7.08
C THR A 47 20.79 14.21 7.37
N SER A 48 21.51 14.04 8.48
CA SER A 48 22.04 12.76 8.97
C SER A 48 22.62 12.94 10.38
N LEU A 49 22.83 11.81 11.08
CA LEU A 49 23.58 11.77 12.33
C LEU A 49 25.08 11.92 12.02
N SER A 50 25.82 12.60 12.91
CA SER A 50 27.29 12.57 12.88
C SER A 50 27.82 11.18 13.26
N ALA A 51 29.06 10.85 12.95
CA ALA A 51 29.64 9.56 13.29
C ALA A 51 29.56 9.27 14.80
N SER A 52 29.85 10.25 15.66
CA SER A 52 29.74 10.11 17.11
C SER A 52 28.31 9.93 17.61
N GLU A 53 27.32 10.59 16.97
CA GLU A 53 25.91 10.39 17.28
C GLU A 53 25.45 8.99 16.84
N THR A 54 25.88 8.53 15.67
CA THR A 54 25.59 7.19 15.15
C THR A 54 26.09 6.10 16.11
N ASP A 55 27.29 6.25 16.67
CA ASP A 55 27.84 5.31 17.65
C ASP A 55 26.98 5.28 18.92
N VAL A 56 26.63 6.44 19.50
CA VAL A 56 25.81 6.54 20.71
C VAL A 56 24.42 5.96 20.50
N VAL A 57 23.79 6.29 19.38
CA VAL A 57 22.47 5.77 19.01
C VAL A 57 22.54 4.26 18.78
N GLY A 58 23.56 3.80 18.03
CA GLY A 58 23.79 2.39 17.78
C GLY A 58 23.95 1.57 19.05
N GLU A 59 24.75 2.04 20.01
CA GLU A 59 24.90 1.41 21.33
C GLU A 59 23.57 1.36 22.11
N SER A 60 22.78 2.40 22.06
CA SER A 60 21.47 2.44 22.72
C SER A 60 20.49 1.43 22.10
N LEU A 61 20.48 1.33 20.77
CA LEU A 61 19.66 0.35 20.05
C LEU A 61 20.14 -1.09 20.30
N ARG A 62 21.46 -1.34 20.39
CA ARG A 62 21.99 -2.67 20.75
C ARG A 62 21.58 -3.14 22.13
N ARG A 63 21.38 -2.23 23.08
CA ARG A 63 20.85 -2.58 24.43
C ARG A 63 19.38 -3.00 24.38
N ILE A 64 18.61 -2.50 23.39
CA ILE A 64 17.21 -2.86 23.21
C ILE A 64 17.08 -4.17 22.44
N LEU A 65 17.85 -4.33 21.36
CA LEU A 65 17.64 -5.35 20.33
C LEU A 65 18.65 -6.51 20.35
N GLY A 66 19.80 -6.35 21.04
CA GLY A 66 20.97 -7.20 20.86
C GLY A 66 21.90 -6.71 19.75
N ASN A 67 23.16 -7.15 19.80
CA ASN A 67 24.22 -6.66 18.91
C ASN A 67 23.96 -7.03 17.44
N GLU A 68 23.44 -8.22 17.18
CA GLU A 68 23.19 -8.79 15.85
C GLU A 68 22.06 -8.05 15.11
N ASN A 69 21.18 -7.38 15.82
CA ASN A 69 20.00 -6.71 15.28
C ASN A 69 20.23 -5.23 14.94
N VAL A 70 21.44 -4.71 15.10
CA VAL A 70 21.78 -3.32 14.76
C VAL A 70 22.93 -3.29 13.77
N GLN A 71 22.68 -2.77 12.58
CA GLN A 71 23.61 -2.76 11.46
C GLN A 71 24.00 -1.33 11.06
N LEU A 72 25.29 -1.15 10.86
CA LEU A 72 25.90 0.12 10.41
C LEU A 72 26.66 -0.02 9.08
N SER A 73 26.68 -1.21 8.49
CA SER A 73 27.39 -1.46 7.24
C SER A 73 26.74 -0.72 6.06
N GLU A 74 27.54 -0.10 5.22
CA GLU A 74 27.03 0.66 4.06
C GLU A 74 26.16 -0.18 3.12
N SER A 75 26.51 -1.46 2.91
CA SER A 75 25.75 -2.36 2.04
C SER A 75 24.31 -2.56 2.54
N VAL A 76 24.15 -2.77 3.86
CA VAL A 76 22.82 -2.93 4.48
C VAL A 76 22.05 -1.61 4.43
N LYS A 77 22.69 -0.49 4.77
CA LYS A 77 22.06 0.84 4.69
C LYS A 77 21.58 1.18 3.28
N MET A 78 22.42 0.94 2.26
CA MET A 78 22.09 1.17 0.86
C MET A 78 20.86 0.34 0.43
N GLN A 79 20.80 -0.92 0.82
CA GLN A 79 19.65 -1.79 0.54
C GLN A 79 18.35 -1.23 1.15
N HIS A 80 18.42 -0.68 2.37
CA HIS A 80 17.25 -0.15 3.09
C HIS A 80 16.88 1.29 2.71
N GLY A 81 17.65 1.95 1.88
CA GLY A 81 17.34 3.26 1.33
C GLY A 81 16.80 3.24 -0.08
N GLN A 82 16.88 2.08 -0.77
CA GLN A 82 16.49 1.93 -2.17
C GLN A 82 15.23 1.07 -2.27
N ASP A 83 14.19 1.62 -2.89
CA ASP A 83 12.98 0.86 -3.28
C ASP A 83 13.05 0.45 -4.77
N GLU A 84 11.93 -0.06 -5.31
CA GLU A 84 11.82 -0.45 -6.72
C GLU A 84 11.48 0.73 -7.65
N GLY A 85 11.37 1.94 -7.12
CA GLY A 85 11.12 3.16 -7.89
C GLY A 85 12.32 3.60 -8.73
N PRO A 86 12.10 4.54 -9.66
CA PRO A 86 13.14 5.01 -10.57
C PRO A 86 14.16 5.95 -9.90
N ASP A 87 13.84 6.48 -8.72
CA ASP A 87 14.67 7.44 -8.03
C ASP A 87 15.82 6.75 -7.29
N LYS A 88 16.95 7.44 -7.19
CA LYS A 88 18.05 6.96 -6.37
C LYS A 88 17.71 7.13 -4.90
N GLY A 89 17.63 6.02 -4.18
CA GLY A 89 17.35 6.00 -2.76
C GLY A 89 18.44 6.66 -1.90
N ILE A 90 18.04 7.10 -0.71
CA ILE A 90 18.92 7.71 0.29
C ILE A 90 19.01 6.76 1.49
N PRO A 91 20.21 6.25 1.84
CA PRO A 91 20.36 5.29 2.93
C PRO A 91 20.10 5.93 4.30
N PRO A 92 19.56 5.16 5.27
CA PRO A 92 19.47 5.58 6.66
C PRO A 92 20.85 5.59 7.34
N ASP A 93 20.95 6.24 8.50
CA ASP A 93 22.18 6.21 9.30
C ASP A 93 22.39 4.85 9.97
N ILE A 94 21.31 4.21 10.44
CA ILE A 94 21.30 2.94 11.17
C ILE A 94 20.15 2.08 10.67
N VAL A 95 20.36 0.76 10.57
CA VAL A 95 19.30 -0.23 10.35
C VAL A 95 19.13 -1.07 11.61
N ALA A 96 17.90 -1.12 12.13
CA ALA A 96 17.53 -1.83 13.35
C ALA A 96 16.49 -2.91 13.02
N PHE A 97 16.83 -4.18 13.19
CA PHE A 97 15.95 -5.33 12.95
C PHE A 97 15.10 -5.60 14.20
N ALA A 98 13.81 -5.34 14.11
CA ALA A 98 12.88 -5.60 15.20
C ALA A 98 12.30 -7.03 15.09
N GLU A 99 12.11 -7.69 16.23
CA GLU A 99 11.56 -9.04 16.35
C GLU A 99 10.21 -9.07 17.08
N SER A 100 9.78 -7.92 17.60
CA SER A 100 8.52 -7.80 18.34
C SER A 100 7.97 -6.38 18.31
N THR A 101 6.65 -6.24 18.53
CA THR A 101 5.99 -4.95 18.75
C THR A 101 6.67 -4.15 19.88
N GLN A 102 7.13 -4.83 20.93
CA GLN A 102 7.81 -4.18 22.05
C GLN A 102 9.16 -3.58 21.62
N HIS A 103 9.95 -4.28 20.78
CA HIS A 103 11.18 -3.72 20.20
C HIS A 103 10.88 -2.44 19.42
N VAL A 104 9.85 -2.47 18.55
CA VAL A 104 9.43 -1.28 17.79
C VAL A 104 9.03 -0.15 18.75
N ALA A 105 8.27 -0.44 19.81
CA ALA A 105 7.82 0.56 20.77
C ALA A 105 9.00 1.22 21.52
N GLU A 106 10.00 0.45 21.90
CA GLU A 106 11.19 0.97 22.59
C GLU A 106 12.08 1.81 21.65
N ILE A 107 12.25 1.38 20.38
CA ILE A 107 12.94 2.16 19.35
C ILE A 107 12.23 3.50 19.13
N CYS A 108 10.91 3.47 18.88
CA CYS A 108 10.10 4.67 18.68
C CYS A 108 10.22 5.64 19.86
N LYS A 109 10.07 5.12 21.08
CA LYS A 109 10.19 5.92 22.30
C LYS A 109 11.58 6.56 22.47
N TYR A 110 12.64 5.83 22.14
CA TYR A 110 14.00 6.33 22.17
C TYR A 110 14.21 7.43 21.12
N CYS A 111 13.84 7.17 19.86
CA CYS A 111 13.99 8.10 18.77
C CYS A 111 13.15 9.37 18.97
N TYR A 112 11.92 9.24 19.49
CA TYR A 112 11.06 10.37 19.84
C TYR A 112 11.72 11.33 20.84
N LYS A 113 12.29 10.76 21.96
CA LYS A 113 12.98 11.54 22.96
C LYS A 113 14.24 12.24 22.45
N SER A 114 14.90 11.62 21.49
CA SER A 114 16.17 12.11 20.91
C SER A 114 15.96 12.92 19.63
N SER A 115 14.70 13.12 19.18
CA SER A 115 14.36 13.79 17.91
C SER A 115 15.06 13.18 16.69
N ILE A 116 15.15 11.85 16.65
CA ILE A 116 15.77 11.09 15.56
C ILE A 116 14.66 10.63 14.60
N PRO A 117 14.78 10.87 13.29
CA PRO A 117 13.85 10.35 12.29
C PRO A 117 13.78 8.84 12.29
N ILE A 118 12.59 8.30 11.99
CA ILE A 118 12.33 6.86 11.87
C ILE A 118 11.83 6.56 10.46
N ILE A 119 12.32 5.49 9.87
CA ILE A 119 11.90 4.97 8.57
C ILE A 119 11.42 3.53 8.77
N PRO A 120 10.11 3.25 8.80
CA PRO A 120 9.61 1.88 8.82
C PRO A 120 9.91 1.16 7.51
N TYR A 121 10.40 -0.07 7.60
CA TYR A 121 10.75 -0.90 6.45
C TYR A 121 10.07 -2.28 6.54
N GLY A 122 9.49 -2.71 5.41
CA GLY A 122 8.93 -4.04 5.24
C GLY A 122 9.71 -4.83 4.20
N THR A 123 9.28 -4.79 2.93
CA THR A 123 9.93 -5.48 1.80
C THR A 123 10.64 -4.55 0.82
N GLY A 124 10.54 -3.23 0.99
CA GLY A 124 11.17 -2.26 0.09
C GLY A 124 10.59 -2.22 -1.33
N THR A 125 9.42 -2.80 -1.57
CA THR A 125 8.77 -2.92 -2.88
C THR A 125 7.97 -1.69 -3.30
N GLY A 126 8.12 -0.56 -2.62
CA GLY A 126 7.51 0.72 -3.00
C GLY A 126 8.06 1.27 -4.30
N LEU A 127 7.35 2.25 -4.89
CA LEU A 127 7.73 2.89 -6.16
C LEU A 127 7.91 4.42 -6.01
N GLU A 128 7.62 4.97 -4.84
CA GLU A 128 7.51 6.42 -4.62
C GLU A 128 8.52 6.93 -3.57
N SER A 129 9.64 6.22 -3.41
CA SER A 129 10.75 6.58 -2.52
C SER A 129 10.37 6.73 -1.04
N GLY A 130 9.30 6.04 -0.58
CA GLY A 130 8.77 6.14 0.78
C GLY A 130 9.73 5.66 1.87
N ILE A 131 10.76 4.87 1.52
CA ILE A 131 11.80 4.40 2.45
C ILE A 131 13.12 5.21 2.35
N SER A 132 13.19 6.22 1.48
CA SER A 132 14.36 7.10 1.38
C SER A 132 14.54 7.93 2.63
N ALA A 133 15.70 7.82 3.27
CA ALA A 133 16.01 8.50 4.53
C ALA A 133 16.52 9.94 4.28
N VAL A 134 15.66 10.81 3.74
CA VAL A 134 16.01 12.20 3.37
C VAL A 134 16.63 13.00 4.52
N TYR A 135 16.26 12.66 5.75
CA TYR A 135 16.76 13.28 6.98
C TYR A 135 17.62 12.33 7.81
N GLY A 136 18.20 11.29 7.19
CA GLY A 136 18.93 10.26 7.92
C GLY A 136 18.02 9.52 8.91
N GLY A 137 18.61 9.06 10.04
CA GLY A 137 17.86 8.44 11.13
C GLY A 137 17.92 6.93 11.15
N VAL A 138 16.95 6.31 11.83
CA VAL A 138 16.90 4.87 12.10
C VAL A 138 15.85 4.21 11.20
N CYS A 139 16.29 3.30 10.34
CA CYS A 139 15.40 2.38 9.62
C CYS A 139 15.04 1.23 10.58
N ILE A 140 13.74 0.97 10.75
CA ILE A 140 13.21 -0.15 11.51
C ILE A 140 12.80 -1.23 10.53
N ASP A 141 13.64 -2.24 10.36
CA ASP A 141 13.31 -3.43 9.58
C ASP A 141 12.50 -4.41 10.43
N MET A 142 11.31 -4.73 9.96
CA MET A 142 10.38 -5.63 10.63
C MET A 142 10.25 -7.00 9.93
N SER A 143 11.16 -7.33 9.02
CA SER A 143 11.11 -8.59 8.26
C SER A 143 11.20 -9.85 9.13
N LYS A 144 11.83 -9.74 10.31
CA LYS A 144 11.91 -10.82 11.30
C LYS A 144 10.61 -11.05 12.10
N MET A 145 9.65 -10.16 11.97
CA MET A 145 8.31 -10.31 12.54
C MET A 145 7.41 -10.98 11.50
N ASP A 146 7.50 -12.28 11.33
CA ASP A 146 6.89 -13.05 10.23
C ASP A 146 5.82 -14.05 10.67
N SER A 147 5.31 -13.92 11.88
CA SER A 147 4.30 -14.83 12.42
C SER A 147 2.92 -14.57 11.82
N ILE A 148 2.24 -15.68 11.51
CA ILE A 148 0.81 -15.72 11.20
C ILE A 148 0.10 -16.28 12.43
N SER A 149 -0.84 -15.53 12.99
CA SER A 149 -1.56 -15.90 14.21
C SER A 149 -3.07 -15.67 14.07
N ASP A 150 -3.84 -16.07 15.07
CA ASP A 150 -5.29 -15.85 15.14
C ASP A 150 -5.99 -16.13 13.79
N TYR A 151 -5.66 -17.29 13.18
CA TYR A 151 -6.29 -17.72 11.93
C TYR A 151 -7.67 -18.33 12.19
N HIS A 152 -8.70 -17.66 11.69
CA HIS A 152 -10.09 -18.04 11.85
C HIS A 152 -10.70 -18.38 10.48
N MET A 153 -10.56 -19.62 10.06
CA MET A 153 -11.00 -20.09 8.74
C MET A 153 -12.51 -19.86 8.55
N GLU A 154 -13.33 -20.18 9.55
CA GLU A 154 -14.79 -20.04 9.50
C GLU A 154 -15.24 -18.56 9.47
N ASP A 155 -14.45 -17.66 10.04
CA ASP A 155 -14.72 -16.23 10.06
C ASP A 155 -14.04 -15.48 8.89
N PHE A 156 -13.24 -16.17 8.08
CA PHE A 156 -12.51 -15.60 6.96
C PHE A 156 -11.62 -14.42 7.37
N ASP A 157 -10.83 -14.59 8.41
CA ASP A 157 -9.85 -13.60 8.83
C ASP A 157 -8.60 -14.22 9.46
N VAL A 158 -7.51 -13.44 9.44
CA VAL A 158 -6.21 -13.84 9.98
C VAL A 158 -5.45 -12.61 10.45
N LYS A 159 -4.66 -12.77 11.51
CA LYS A 159 -3.73 -11.76 12.00
C LYS A 159 -2.32 -12.09 11.53
N VAL A 160 -1.63 -11.09 10.97
CA VAL A 160 -0.29 -11.24 10.40
C VAL A 160 0.64 -10.15 10.92
N GLN A 161 1.92 -10.48 11.07
CA GLN A 161 2.99 -9.57 11.38
C GLN A 161 3.63 -8.95 10.12
N PRO A 162 4.44 -7.86 10.24
CA PRO A 162 4.96 -7.09 9.11
C PRO A 162 5.87 -7.85 8.13
N GLY A 163 6.54 -8.91 8.55
CA GLY A 163 7.36 -9.75 7.68
C GLY A 163 6.56 -10.72 6.81
N VAL A 164 5.26 -10.90 7.09
CA VAL A 164 4.41 -11.79 6.29
C VAL A 164 4.09 -11.14 4.96
N THR A 165 4.50 -11.78 3.86
CA THR A 165 4.19 -11.33 2.50
C THR A 165 2.86 -11.88 2.02
N ARG A 166 2.29 -11.24 0.98
CA ARG A 166 1.08 -11.71 0.30
C ARG A 166 1.19 -13.16 -0.18
N GLU A 167 2.30 -13.49 -0.81
CA GLU A 167 2.53 -14.85 -1.31
C GLU A 167 2.74 -15.85 -0.17
N GLY A 168 3.47 -15.45 0.87
CA GLY A 168 3.68 -16.26 2.07
C GLY A 168 2.35 -16.62 2.75
N LEU A 169 1.46 -15.63 2.92
CA LEU A 169 0.12 -15.89 3.46
C LEU A 169 -0.70 -16.79 2.56
N ASN A 170 -0.78 -16.52 1.24
CA ASN A 170 -1.56 -17.35 0.32
C ASN A 170 -0.99 -18.77 0.21
N HIS A 171 0.32 -18.94 0.37
CA HIS A 171 0.93 -20.27 0.48
C HIS A 171 0.51 -20.98 1.76
N PHE A 172 0.45 -20.27 2.89
CA PHE A 172 0.02 -20.83 4.17
C PHE A 172 -1.43 -21.36 4.12
N ILE A 173 -2.37 -20.58 3.54
CA ILE A 173 -3.80 -20.93 3.47
C ILE A 173 -4.22 -21.69 2.21
N LYS A 174 -3.29 -22.10 1.34
CA LYS A 174 -3.59 -22.65 0.00
C LYS A 174 -4.52 -23.86 -0.04
N ASN A 175 -4.53 -24.66 1.04
CA ASN A 175 -5.33 -25.89 1.12
C ASN A 175 -6.70 -25.69 1.78
N ASP A 176 -6.98 -24.48 2.29
CA ASP A 176 -8.17 -24.21 3.08
C ASP A 176 -9.31 -23.62 2.23
N GLY A 177 -9.13 -23.55 0.91
CA GLY A 177 -10.10 -22.96 -0.01
C GLY A 177 -10.26 -21.44 0.14
N LEU A 178 -9.29 -20.79 0.76
CA LEU A 178 -9.29 -19.33 1.02
C LEU A 178 -8.13 -18.64 0.30
N THR A 179 -8.27 -17.34 0.12
CA THR A 179 -7.24 -16.48 -0.46
C THR A 179 -7.29 -15.07 0.12
N PHE A 180 -6.16 -14.42 0.18
CA PHE A 180 -6.05 -12.98 0.35
C PHE A 180 -5.93 -12.34 -1.05
N PRO A 181 -6.94 -11.55 -1.49
CA PRO A 181 -7.11 -11.21 -2.89
C PRO A 181 -6.37 -9.95 -3.35
N VAL A 182 -5.89 -9.09 -2.45
CA VAL A 182 -5.22 -7.83 -2.83
C VAL A 182 -3.86 -8.17 -3.45
N ASP A 183 -3.67 -7.82 -4.73
CA ASP A 183 -2.60 -8.34 -5.56
C ASP A 183 -1.76 -7.23 -6.23
N PRO A 184 -0.97 -6.46 -5.47
CA PRO A 184 0.00 -5.55 -6.07
C PRO A 184 1.01 -6.34 -6.92
N GLY A 185 1.68 -5.67 -7.87
CA GLY A 185 2.62 -6.31 -8.79
C GLY A 185 3.80 -7.03 -8.10
N ALA A 186 4.24 -6.52 -6.95
CA ALA A 186 5.32 -7.11 -6.17
C ALA A 186 4.81 -8.04 -5.06
N ASN A 187 5.69 -8.94 -4.56
CA ASN A 187 5.41 -9.74 -3.37
C ASN A 187 5.62 -8.91 -2.10
N ALA A 188 4.73 -7.96 -1.87
CA ALA A 188 4.80 -7.03 -0.77
C ALA A 188 4.39 -7.65 0.57
N SER A 189 4.94 -7.13 1.67
CA SER A 189 4.48 -7.45 3.01
C SER A 189 3.10 -6.85 3.28
N ILE A 190 2.23 -7.57 3.98
CA ILE A 190 0.82 -7.16 4.17
C ILE A 190 0.72 -5.88 5.01
N CYS A 191 1.50 -5.74 6.06
CA CYS A 191 1.53 -4.48 6.82
C CYS A 191 2.12 -3.32 6.00
N GLY A 192 3.09 -3.58 5.11
CA GLY A 192 3.57 -2.61 4.14
C GLY A 192 2.47 -2.20 3.16
N MET A 193 1.69 -3.17 2.67
CA MET A 193 0.50 -2.88 1.84
C MET A 193 -0.53 -2.02 2.58
N CYS A 194 -0.75 -2.26 3.89
CA CYS A 194 -1.60 -1.40 4.71
C CYS A 194 -1.02 0.02 4.80
N ALA A 195 0.28 0.15 5.04
CA ALA A 195 0.94 1.45 5.15
C ALA A 195 0.85 2.27 3.86
N THR A 196 0.98 1.65 2.69
CA THR A 196 0.94 2.34 1.37
C THR A 196 -0.46 2.43 0.77
N GLY A 197 -1.48 1.81 1.39
CA GLY A 197 -2.84 1.78 0.82
C GLY A 197 -2.93 0.95 -0.46
N ALA A 198 -2.23 -0.17 -0.51
CA ALA A 198 -2.05 -0.97 -1.72
C ALA A 198 -3.37 -1.41 -2.38
N SER A 199 -3.32 -1.51 -3.68
CA SER A 199 -4.38 -2.01 -4.55
C SER A 199 -3.80 -3.08 -5.48
N GLY A 200 -4.62 -3.60 -6.38
CA GLY A 200 -4.21 -4.54 -7.40
C GLY A 200 -5.34 -4.80 -8.40
N THR A 201 -5.11 -5.73 -9.31
CA THR A 201 -6.04 -6.01 -10.41
C THR A 201 -7.36 -6.61 -9.90
N ASN A 202 -7.33 -7.32 -8.78
CA ASN A 202 -8.50 -7.89 -8.13
C ASN A 202 -9.39 -6.87 -7.40
N ALA A 203 -8.99 -5.60 -7.33
CA ALA A 203 -9.73 -4.56 -6.58
C ALA A 203 -11.13 -4.32 -7.12
N VAL A 204 -11.38 -4.60 -8.40
CA VAL A 204 -12.72 -4.51 -9.02
C VAL A 204 -13.74 -5.35 -8.25
N ARG A 205 -13.35 -6.55 -7.81
CA ARG A 205 -14.24 -7.47 -7.09
C ARG A 205 -14.10 -7.37 -5.58
N TYR A 206 -12.87 -7.26 -5.08
CA TYR A 206 -12.58 -7.46 -3.66
C TYR A 206 -12.24 -6.16 -2.93
N GLY A 207 -12.14 -5.04 -3.66
CA GLY A 207 -11.65 -3.78 -3.09
C GLY A 207 -10.13 -3.77 -2.90
N THR A 208 -9.64 -2.70 -2.33
CA THR A 208 -8.23 -2.49 -2.00
C THR A 208 -7.89 -3.08 -0.64
N ILE A 209 -6.69 -2.84 -0.15
CA ILE A 209 -6.30 -3.20 1.23
C ILE A 209 -7.23 -2.55 2.27
N LYS A 210 -7.80 -1.37 1.95
CA LYS A 210 -8.67 -0.61 2.84
C LYS A 210 -9.95 -1.38 3.20
N GLU A 211 -10.57 -2.04 2.22
CA GLU A 211 -11.77 -2.86 2.40
C GLU A 211 -11.43 -4.22 3.04
N ASN A 212 -10.18 -4.64 2.95
CA ASN A 212 -9.71 -5.95 3.40
C ASN A 212 -9.00 -5.95 4.75
N CYS A 213 -8.81 -4.77 5.39
CA CYS A 213 -8.21 -4.66 6.71
C CYS A 213 -9.29 -4.42 7.79
N LEU A 214 -9.29 -5.25 8.84
CA LEU A 214 -10.23 -5.18 9.95
C LEU A 214 -9.70 -4.42 11.15
N ASN A 215 -8.42 -4.58 11.45
CA ASN A 215 -7.75 -3.98 12.61
C ASN A 215 -6.26 -3.87 12.35
N LEU A 216 -5.63 -2.87 12.92
CA LEU A 216 -4.19 -2.68 12.94
C LEU A 216 -3.70 -2.51 14.37
N GLU A 217 -2.60 -3.14 14.69
CA GLU A 217 -1.80 -2.78 15.86
C GLU A 217 -0.70 -1.83 15.37
N VAL A 218 -0.62 -0.68 15.99
CA VAL A 218 0.26 0.42 15.57
C VAL A 218 1.05 0.93 16.77
N VAL A 219 2.34 1.10 16.61
CA VAL A 219 3.20 1.80 17.55
C VAL A 219 3.22 3.28 17.17
N LEU A 220 2.75 4.12 18.09
CA LEU A 220 2.77 5.58 17.92
C LEU A 220 4.19 6.14 18.11
N PRO A 221 4.48 7.35 17.64
CA PRO A 221 5.82 7.94 17.74
C PRO A 221 6.41 7.95 19.15
N ASP A 222 5.58 8.10 20.18
CA ASP A 222 5.99 8.11 21.59
C ASP A 222 6.16 6.72 22.22
N GLY A 223 5.99 5.66 21.43
CA GLY A 223 6.12 4.26 21.83
C GLY A 223 4.85 3.64 22.40
N ARG A 224 3.72 4.35 22.47
CA ARG A 224 2.43 3.74 22.85
C ARG A 224 1.93 2.82 21.75
N ILE A 225 1.33 1.70 22.17
CA ILE A 225 0.74 0.71 21.27
C ILE A 225 -0.77 0.97 21.20
N LEU A 226 -1.30 1.04 19.98
CA LEU A 226 -2.70 1.30 19.68
C LEU A 226 -3.27 0.18 18.82
N ASP A 227 -4.39 -0.41 19.24
CA ASP A 227 -5.24 -1.27 18.41
C ASP A 227 -6.37 -0.42 17.82
N THR A 228 -6.40 -0.22 16.52
CA THR A 228 -7.26 0.76 15.84
C THR A 228 -8.76 0.45 15.95
N ALA A 229 -9.13 -0.83 15.98
CA ALA A 229 -10.50 -1.29 16.20
C ALA A 229 -10.73 -1.83 17.63
N GLY A 230 -9.73 -1.70 18.51
CA GLY A 230 -9.69 -2.25 19.86
C GLY A 230 -8.95 -3.58 19.94
N LYS A 231 -8.38 -3.86 21.12
CA LYS A 231 -7.54 -5.03 21.36
C LYS A 231 -8.28 -6.33 21.05
N ASN A 232 -7.69 -7.15 20.18
CA ASN A 232 -8.24 -8.43 19.71
C ASN A 232 -9.64 -8.33 19.07
N LYS A 233 -10.02 -7.14 18.62
CA LYS A 233 -11.28 -6.95 17.88
C LYS A 233 -11.06 -7.10 16.39
N ARG A 234 -12.04 -7.68 15.69
CA ARG A 234 -12.02 -7.92 14.25
C ARG A 234 -13.40 -7.68 13.63
N PRO A 235 -13.95 -6.44 13.79
CA PRO A 235 -15.29 -6.13 13.33
C PRO A 235 -15.35 -6.11 11.81
N LYS A 236 -16.18 -6.97 11.23
CA LYS A 236 -16.46 -6.96 9.77
C LYS A 236 -17.39 -5.84 9.35
N LYS A 237 -18.18 -5.34 10.28
CA LYS A 237 -19.10 -4.20 10.12
C LYS A 237 -18.99 -3.31 11.35
N SER A 238 -19.02 -2.00 11.17
CA SER A 238 -19.01 -1.05 12.27
C SER A 238 -19.90 0.15 11.92
N SER A 239 -20.70 0.59 12.89
CA SER A 239 -21.42 1.86 12.87
C SER A 239 -20.75 2.91 13.76
N ALA A 240 -19.53 2.65 14.27
CA ALA A 240 -18.74 3.60 15.02
C ALA A 240 -18.43 4.84 14.19
N GLY A 241 -18.13 5.97 14.84
CA GLY A 241 -17.80 7.24 14.20
C GLY A 241 -16.50 7.18 13.39
N TYR A 242 -15.40 7.71 13.96
CA TYR A 242 -14.11 7.70 13.26
C TYR A 242 -13.58 6.28 13.06
N ASN A 243 -13.14 5.98 11.83
CA ASN A 243 -12.49 4.73 11.50
C ASN A 243 -10.96 4.90 11.58
N LEU A 244 -10.38 4.55 12.73
CA LEU A 244 -8.94 4.69 12.95
C LEU A 244 -8.15 3.71 12.08
N THR A 245 -8.66 2.53 11.78
CA THR A 245 -7.99 1.58 10.87
C THR A 245 -7.74 2.25 9.52
N ASN A 246 -8.77 2.89 8.95
CA ASN A 246 -8.65 3.60 7.68
C ASN A 246 -7.80 4.88 7.77
N LEU A 247 -7.62 5.46 8.96
CA LEU A 247 -6.71 6.59 9.16
C LEU A 247 -5.25 6.19 8.98
N PHE A 248 -4.88 5.00 9.47
CA PHE A 248 -3.50 4.49 9.36
C PHE A 248 -3.20 3.83 8.01
N ILE A 249 -4.22 3.33 7.30
CA ILE A 249 -4.04 2.82 5.93
C ILE A 249 -3.67 3.97 4.99
N GLY A 250 -2.56 3.82 4.29
CA GLY A 250 -2.01 4.86 3.41
C GLY A 250 -1.28 5.98 4.16
N SER A 251 -0.96 5.80 5.45
CA SER A 251 -0.21 6.79 6.24
C SER A 251 1.31 6.74 6.02
N GLU A 252 1.83 5.70 5.37
CA GLU A 252 3.23 5.51 5.01
C GLU A 252 4.21 5.75 6.17
N GLY A 253 3.84 5.28 7.38
CA GLY A 253 4.66 5.43 8.58
C GLY A 253 4.62 6.82 9.24
N THR A 254 3.93 7.81 8.66
CA THR A 254 3.90 9.19 9.19
C THR A 254 3.10 9.34 10.46
N LEU A 255 2.15 8.45 10.74
CA LEU A 255 1.32 8.46 11.95
C LEU A 255 1.75 7.43 12.99
N GLY A 256 2.51 6.42 12.58
CA GLY A 256 3.00 5.35 13.44
C GLY A 256 3.47 4.14 12.63
N VAL A 257 4.02 3.16 13.31
CA VAL A 257 4.58 1.93 12.73
C VAL A 257 3.59 0.79 12.91
N ILE A 258 3.13 0.17 11.82
CA ILE A 258 2.19 -0.97 11.86
C ILE A 258 2.95 -2.23 12.23
N THR A 259 2.58 -2.88 13.32
CA THR A 259 3.21 -4.09 13.85
C THR A 259 2.36 -5.35 13.76
N ASN A 260 1.07 -5.22 13.50
CA ASN A 260 0.19 -6.32 13.15
C ASN A 260 -0.98 -5.82 12.29
N ALA A 261 -1.49 -6.66 11.42
CA ALA A 261 -2.70 -6.43 10.67
C ALA A 261 -3.65 -7.63 10.78
N THR A 262 -4.91 -7.38 11.12
CA THR A 262 -5.99 -8.38 10.99
C THR A 262 -6.70 -8.11 9.67
N ILE A 263 -6.67 -9.09 8.77
CA ILE A 263 -7.16 -8.94 7.39
C ILE A 263 -8.25 -9.95 7.07
N LYS A 264 -9.08 -9.61 6.08
CA LYS A 264 -10.12 -10.50 5.55
C LYS A 264 -9.53 -11.47 4.55
N LEU A 265 -10.04 -12.68 4.59
CA LEU A 265 -9.84 -13.68 3.57
C LEU A 265 -11.12 -13.85 2.76
N HIS A 266 -10.99 -14.40 1.57
CA HIS A 266 -12.11 -14.66 0.67
C HIS A 266 -12.07 -16.09 0.18
N PRO A 267 -13.22 -16.72 -0.12
CA PRO A 267 -13.26 -18.04 -0.74
C PRO A 267 -12.55 -18.02 -2.09
N LEU A 268 -11.80 -19.07 -2.38
CA LEU A 268 -11.27 -19.31 -3.72
C LEU A 268 -12.42 -19.58 -4.69
N PRO A 269 -12.45 -18.96 -5.87
CA PRO A 269 -13.42 -19.33 -6.89
C PRO A 269 -13.17 -20.75 -7.40
N GLU A 270 -14.25 -21.52 -7.64
CA GLU A 270 -14.15 -22.90 -8.16
C GLU A 270 -13.56 -22.94 -9.57
N SER A 271 -13.85 -21.95 -10.38
CA SER A 271 -13.30 -21.82 -11.72
C SER A 271 -12.97 -20.36 -12.07
N VAL A 272 -11.94 -20.19 -12.89
CA VAL A 272 -11.48 -18.89 -13.37
C VAL A 272 -11.28 -19.02 -14.87
N SER A 273 -11.89 -18.09 -15.64
CA SER A 273 -11.66 -17.92 -17.07
C SER A 273 -11.01 -16.58 -17.34
N ALA A 274 -10.04 -16.52 -18.23
CA ALA A 274 -9.41 -15.29 -18.67
C ALA A 274 -9.63 -15.06 -20.15
N ALA A 275 -9.77 -13.80 -20.56
CA ALA A 275 -9.85 -13.40 -21.95
C ALA A 275 -9.03 -12.14 -22.20
N ILE A 276 -8.37 -12.09 -23.36
CA ILE A 276 -7.71 -10.91 -23.89
C ILE A 276 -8.51 -10.48 -25.10
N VAL A 277 -8.94 -9.22 -25.13
CA VAL A 277 -9.79 -8.69 -26.22
C VAL A 277 -9.16 -7.39 -26.73
N HIS A 278 -8.97 -7.31 -28.04
CA HIS A 278 -8.45 -6.12 -28.72
C HIS A 278 -9.62 -5.30 -29.29
N PHE A 279 -9.50 -3.98 -29.17
CA PHE A 279 -10.52 -3.06 -29.63
C PHE A 279 -9.96 -2.13 -30.72
N PRO A 280 -10.83 -1.63 -31.61
CA PRO A 280 -10.41 -0.67 -32.64
C PRO A 280 -10.07 0.70 -32.05
N THR A 281 -10.70 1.09 -30.94
CA THR A 281 -10.50 2.39 -30.28
C THR A 281 -10.61 2.25 -28.76
N ILE A 282 -10.03 3.21 -28.03
CA ILE A 282 -10.14 3.28 -26.56
C ILE A 282 -11.60 3.46 -26.13
N GLU A 283 -12.39 4.26 -26.87
CA GLU A 283 -13.81 4.48 -26.55
C GLU A 283 -14.60 3.18 -26.56
N SER A 284 -14.42 2.35 -27.61
CA SER A 284 -15.13 1.05 -27.70
C SER A 284 -14.70 0.09 -26.58
N ALA A 285 -13.45 0.18 -26.17
CA ALA A 285 -12.93 -0.53 -25.02
C ALA A 285 -13.63 -0.06 -23.73
N VAL A 286 -13.62 1.23 -23.42
CA VAL A 286 -14.25 1.82 -22.23
C VAL A 286 -15.74 1.54 -22.18
N ASP A 287 -16.47 1.67 -23.29
CA ASP A 287 -17.90 1.35 -23.36
C ASP A 287 -18.18 -0.12 -22.99
N THR A 288 -17.30 -1.02 -23.39
CA THR A 288 -17.42 -2.44 -23.03
C THR A 288 -17.25 -2.66 -21.52
N VAL A 289 -16.31 -1.95 -20.86
CA VAL A 289 -16.16 -1.99 -19.38
C VAL A 289 -17.43 -1.50 -18.73
N VAL A 290 -17.92 -0.33 -19.13
CA VAL A 290 -19.12 0.28 -18.54
C VAL A 290 -20.32 -0.69 -18.64
N GLN A 291 -20.57 -1.25 -19.84
CA GLN A 291 -21.66 -2.21 -20.04
C GLN A 291 -21.45 -3.48 -19.21
N THR A 292 -20.22 -3.97 -19.11
CA THR A 292 -19.88 -5.14 -18.30
C THR A 292 -20.22 -4.94 -16.84
N LEU A 293 -19.86 -3.81 -16.27
CA LEU A 293 -20.13 -3.47 -14.86
C LEU A 293 -21.63 -3.19 -14.63
N GLN A 294 -22.29 -2.46 -15.57
CA GLN A 294 -23.72 -2.17 -15.48
C GLN A 294 -24.58 -3.43 -15.54
N ASN A 295 -24.16 -4.44 -16.27
CA ASN A 295 -24.84 -5.73 -16.33
C ASN A 295 -24.48 -6.68 -15.17
N SER A 296 -23.73 -6.20 -14.17
CA SER A 296 -23.37 -6.96 -12.97
C SER A 296 -22.69 -8.30 -13.28
N LEU A 297 -21.91 -8.38 -14.35
CA LEU A 297 -21.19 -9.60 -14.70
C LEU A 297 -20.15 -9.91 -13.61
N PRO A 298 -19.96 -11.18 -13.21
CA PRO A 298 -19.09 -11.58 -12.12
C PRO A 298 -17.60 -11.50 -12.50
N ILE A 299 -17.10 -10.29 -12.71
CA ILE A 299 -15.71 -10.03 -13.07
C ILE A 299 -14.86 -9.96 -11.84
N ALA A 300 -13.72 -10.66 -11.85
CA ALA A 300 -12.70 -10.58 -10.81
C ALA A 300 -11.67 -9.48 -11.11
N ARG A 301 -11.26 -9.37 -12.37
CA ARG A 301 -10.26 -8.41 -12.85
C ARG A 301 -10.72 -7.82 -14.18
N ILE A 302 -10.37 -6.57 -14.40
CA ILE A 302 -10.52 -5.91 -15.69
C ILE A 302 -9.44 -4.84 -15.84
N GLU A 303 -8.53 -5.03 -16.79
CA GLU A 303 -7.39 -4.16 -17.03
C GLU A 303 -7.46 -3.60 -18.44
N LEU A 304 -7.37 -2.28 -18.58
CA LEU A 304 -7.24 -1.60 -19.86
C LEU A 304 -5.77 -1.27 -20.10
N LEU A 305 -5.28 -1.68 -21.24
CA LEU A 305 -3.99 -1.28 -21.77
C LEU A 305 -4.22 -0.44 -23.03
N ASP A 306 -3.72 0.78 -23.08
CA ASP A 306 -3.63 1.55 -24.31
C ASP A 306 -2.49 1.03 -25.21
N GLU A 307 -2.35 1.58 -26.41
CA GLU A 307 -1.32 1.14 -27.35
C GLU A 307 0.10 1.29 -26.79
N VAL A 308 0.35 2.37 -26.03
CA VAL A 308 1.67 2.65 -25.43
C VAL A 308 1.97 1.63 -24.34
N SER A 309 1.00 1.32 -23.50
CA SER A 309 1.13 0.29 -22.44
C SER A 309 1.32 -1.10 -23.02
N VAL A 310 0.63 -1.43 -24.14
CA VAL A 310 0.81 -2.70 -24.88
C VAL A 310 2.23 -2.78 -25.45
N GLN A 311 2.71 -1.71 -26.07
CA GLN A 311 4.08 -1.65 -26.61
C GLN A 311 5.12 -1.80 -25.51
N ALA A 312 4.95 -1.10 -24.39
CA ALA A 312 5.83 -1.22 -23.22
C ALA A 312 5.85 -2.66 -22.68
N SER A 313 4.68 -3.29 -22.54
CA SER A 313 4.54 -4.68 -22.10
C SER A 313 5.20 -5.67 -23.06
N ASN A 314 5.06 -5.47 -24.36
CA ASN A 314 5.73 -6.29 -25.38
C ASN A 314 7.25 -6.16 -25.32
N ASN A 315 7.77 -4.94 -25.12
CA ASN A 315 9.20 -4.67 -25.04
C ASN A 315 9.82 -5.31 -23.79
N TYR A 316 9.13 -5.23 -22.65
CA TYR A 316 9.62 -5.74 -21.37
C TYR A 316 9.40 -7.26 -21.23
N SER A 317 8.17 -7.73 -21.45
CA SER A 317 7.76 -9.11 -21.16
C SER A 317 7.71 -10.01 -22.40
N LYS A 318 7.91 -9.47 -23.60
CA LYS A 318 7.89 -10.20 -24.89
C LYS A 318 6.61 -11.00 -25.11
N LEU A 319 5.45 -10.45 -24.71
CA LEU A 319 4.17 -11.13 -24.72
C LEU A 319 3.57 -11.29 -26.12
N GLY A 320 4.03 -10.51 -27.12
CA GLY A 320 3.52 -10.54 -28.51
C GLY A 320 2.06 -10.11 -28.62
N LEU A 321 1.61 -9.21 -27.75
CA LEU A 321 0.26 -8.64 -27.81
C LEU A 321 0.11 -7.76 -29.07
N VAL A 322 -1.07 -7.75 -29.66
CA VAL A 322 -1.38 -6.85 -30.79
C VAL A 322 -1.37 -5.41 -30.28
N GLU A 323 -0.64 -4.51 -30.96
CA GLU A 323 -0.54 -3.09 -30.61
C GLU A 323 -1.85 -2.34 -30.92
N LYS A 324 -2.86 -2.60 -30.10
CA LYS A 324 -4.19 -1.97 -30.10
C LYS A 324 -4.66 -1.84 -28.65
N PRO A 325 -5.65 -0.97 -28.36
CA PRO A 325 -6.29 -0.95 -27.06
C PRO A 325 -6.75 -2.35 -26.70
N THR A 326 -6.30 -2.85 -25.56
CA THR A 326 -6.48 -4.25 -25.17
C THR A 326 -7.10 -4.33 -23.79
N PHE A 327 -8.10 -5.20 -23.61
CA PHE A 327 -8.58 -5.60 -22.29
C PHE A 327 -8.07 -6.98 -21.92
N ILE A 328 -7.60 -7.08 -20.70
CA ILE A 328 -7.39 -8.36 -20.01
C ILE A 328 -8.51 -8.50 -18.99
N ARG A 329 -9.30 -9.54 -19.11
CA ARG A 329 -10.47 -9.80 -18.29
C ARG A 329 -10.34 -11.18 -17.63
N THR A 330 -10.67 -11.27 -16.34
CA THR A 330 -10.83 -12.54 -15.65
C THR A 330 -12.23 -12.62 -15.04
N VAL A 331 -12.95 -13.69 -15.34
CA VAL A 331 -14.26 -14.02 -14.77
C VAL A 331 -14.05 -15.16 -13.77
N SER A 332 -14.59 -15.03 -12.58
CA SER A 332 -14.63 -16.13 -11.60
C SER A 332 -16.07 -16.58 -11.40
N SER A 333 -16.36 -17.87 -11.51
CA SER A 333 -17.64 -18.47 -11.18
C SER A 333 -17.53 -19.31 -9.91
N SER A 334 -18.50 -19.18 -9.02
CA SER A 334 -18.78 -20.13 -7.96
C SER A 334 -20.10 -20.83 -8.27
N HIS A 335 -20.19 -22.14 -8.07
CA HIS A 335 -21.38 -22.96 -8.37
C HIS A 335 -22.66 -22.61 -7.56
N LEU A 336 -22.58 -21.67 -6.63
CA LEU A 336 -23.70 -21.28 -5.77
C LEU A 336 -24.86 -20.58 -6.48
N MET A 337 -24.82 -20.38 -7.81
CA MET A 337 -25.90 -19.76 -8.56
C MET A 337 -26.72 -20.74 -9.45
N GLN A 338 -26.56 -22.04 -9.31
CA GLN A 338 -27.35 -23.03 -10.09
C GLN A 338 -28.56 -23.62 -9.36
N GLY A 339 -28.92 -23.11 -8.18
CA GLY A 339 -29.95 -23.70 -7.35
C GLY A 339 -31.13 -22.82 -6.97
N ALA A 340 -31.43 -21.75 -7.74
CA ALA A 340 -32.56 -20.87 -7.47
C ALA A 340 -33.32 -20.56 -8.75
N PHE A 341 -34.07 -21.54 -9.24
CA PHE A 341 -35.30 -21.38 -10.06
C PHE A 341 -36.27 -22.47 -9.69
#